data_63dffa7c5c64970b205f811a727a2bd8
#
_entry.id   63dffa7c5c64970b205f811a727a2bd8
#
_cell.length_a   1.000
_cell.length_b   1.000
_cell.length_c   1.000
_cell.angle_alpha   90.00
_cell.angle_beta   90.00
_cell.angle_gamma   90.00
#
_symmetry.space_group_name_H-M   'P 1'
#
loop_
_entity.id
_entity.type
_entity.pdbx_description
1 polymer ?
#
loop_
_entity_poly.entity_id
_entity_poly.type
_entity_poly.pdbx_seq_one_letter_code
_entity_poly.pdbx_strand_id
1 'polypeptide(L)'
;MPPFFYIRHNNYMKDYSNYISIIGAGIGGLALGNILKKNDIPCVIFEKSEKISEYGAGISISPNGLKVLEKLDLDKRFKEVSSQPEYTVFHSNDKIITEISTNVVTSLRKNLHTILIESYLALDGEILFNHELVDLDLKDKTIYFSNNIKSNVNHIAACDGIRSICQKKLFTSNSKPEYSGYSVWRTIMPSDQKKINFHLGSNFHVVSYPVDKN
;
A
#
# COMPACT_ATOMS: atom_id res chain seq x y z
N MET A 1 23.71 -2.06 -5.03
CA MET A 1 23.07 -3.37 -5.26
C MET A 1 22.04 -3.53 -4.16
N PRO A 2 20.75 -3.76 -4.46
CA PRO A 2 19.79 -4.07 -3.41
C PRO A 2 20.16 -5.42 -2.77
N PRO A 3 19.95 -5.59 -1.46
CA PRO A 3 20.25 -6.85 -0.81
C PRO A 3 19.36 -7.95 -1.40
N PHE A 4 19.97 -9.06 -1.76
CA PHE A 4 19.27 -10.28 -2.17
C PHE A 4 18.45 -10.79 -0.98
N PHE A 5 17.12 -10.74 -1.11
CA PHE A 5 16.21 -11.31 -0.13
C PHE A 5 16.28 -12.85 -0.25
N TYR A 6 16.80 -13.50 0.78
CA TYR A 6 16.82 -14.96 0.88
C TYR A 6 15.39 -15.49 0.97
N ILE A 7 14.95 -16.18 -0.08
CA ILE A 7 13.74 -17.00 -0.05
C ILE A 7 14.09 -18.26 0.75
N ARG A 8 13.62 -18.37 1.98
CA ARG A 8 13.67 -19.63 2.71
C ARG A 8 12.60 -20.58 2.16
N HIS A 9 12.98 -21.50 1.30
CA HIS A 9 12.19 -22.70 1.03
C HIS A 9 12.34 -23.64 2.23
N ASN A 10 11.46 -23.53 3.20
CA ASN A 10 11.35 -24.51 4.26
C ASN A 10 10.06 -25.31 4.04
N ASN A 11 10.17 -26.61 3.79
CA ASN A 11 9.04 -27.54 3.64
C ASN A 11 8.28 -27.78 4.95
N TYR A 12 8.68 -27.19 6.05
CA TYR A 12 7.96 -27.17 7.33
C TYR A 12 7.41 -25.76 7.54
N MET A 13 6.09 -25.65 7.46
CA MET A 13 5.44 -24.38 7.81
C MET A 13 5.63 -24.11 9.31
N LYS A 14 6.14 -22.93 9.63
CA LYS A 14 6.12 -22.37 10.97
C LYS A 14 4.65 -22.25 11.41
N ASP A 15 4.37 -22.55 12.66
CA ASP A 15 3.04 -22.33 13.24
C ASP A 15 2.78 -20.83 13.42
N TYR A 16 1.76 -20.31 12.74
CA TYR A 16 1.34 -18.92 12.80
C TYR A 16 0.06 -18.72 13.61
N SER A 17 -0.40 -19.73 14.37
CA SER A 17 -1.64 -19.62 15.15
C SER A 17 -1.61 -18.49 16.19
N ASN A 18 -0.41 -18.16 16.71
CA ASN A 18 -0.20 -17.07 17.67
C ASN A 18 0.18 -15.73 17.00
N TYR A 19 0.10 -15.64 15.67
CA TYR A 19 0.41 -14.44 14.93
C TYR A 19 -0.85 -13.78 14.39
N ILE A 20 -0.81 -12.46 14.19
CA ILE A 20 -1.76 -11.79 13.33
C ILE A 20 -1.33 -12.03 11.88
N SER A 21 -2.15 -12.78 11.14
CA SER A 21 -1.93 -13.10 9.72
C SER A 21 -2.46 -11.96 8.85
N ILE A 22 -1.55 -11.18 8.29
CA ILE A 22 -1.87 -10.05 7.41
C ILE A 22 -1.88 -10.57 5.97
N ILE A 23 -3.00 -10.41 5.27
CA ILE A 23 -3.14 -10.85 3.89
C ILE A 23 -2.90 -9.66 2.95
N GLY A 24 -1.75 -9.67 2.29
CA GLY A 24 -1.30 -8.66 1.34
C GLY A 24 -0.22 -7.72 1.87
N ALA A 25 0.90 -7.61 1.13
CA ALA A 25 2.02 -6.71 1.39
C ALA A 25 1.87 -5.35 0.69
N GLY A 26 0.65 -4.87 0.45
CA GLY A 26 0.39 -3.51 0.01
C GLY A 26 0.67 -2.49 1.13
N ILE A 27 0.52 -1.19 0.81
CA ILE A 27 0.75 -0.10 1.78
C ILE A 27 -0.01 -0.32 3.09
N GLY A 28 -1.28 -0.76 3.02
CA GLY A 28 -2.09 -1.00 4.23
C GLY A 28 -1.55 -2.14 5.08
N GLY A 29 -1.21 -3.29 4.48
CA GLY A 29 -0.67 -4.45 5.19
C GLY A 29 0.70 -4.18 5.80
N LEU A 30 1.57 -3.50 5.06
CA LEU A 30 2.89 -3.11 5.55
C LEU A 30 2.81 -2.07 6.67
N ALA A 31 1.92 -1.08 6.57
CA ALA A 31 1.73 -0.09 7.63
C ALA A 31 1.22 -0.77 8.91
N LEU A 32 0.24 -1.68 8.79
CA LEU A 32 -0.25 -2.47 9.91
C LEU A 32 0.86 -3.35 10.51
N GLY A 33 1.61 -4.08 9.67
CA GLY A 33 2.72 -4.92 10.10
C GLY A 33 3.76 -4.14 10.91
N ASN A 34 4.15 -2.96 10.41
CA ASN A 34 5.07 -2.07 11.14
C ASN A 34 4.52 -1.64 12.52
N ILE A 35 3.23 -1.26 12.57
CA ILE A 35 2.60 -0.86 13.84
C ILE A 35 2.58 -2.04 14.83
N LEU A 36 2.23 -3.23 14.38
CA LEU A 36 2.19 -4.42 15.22
C LEU A 36 3.58 -4.77 15.75
N LYS A 37 4.59 -4.77 14.87
CA LYS A 37 5.98 -5.06 15.25
C LYS A 37 6.55 -4.04 16.24
N LYS A 38 6.26 -2.74 16.06
CA LYS A 38 6.66 -1.70 17.02
C LYS A 38 6.01 -1.85 18.40
N ASN A 39 4.93 -2.58 18.51
CA ASN A 39 4.23 -2.87 19.76
C ASN A 39 4.45 -4.32 20.23
N ASP A 40 5.49 -5.00 19.75
CA ASP A 40 5.85 -6.38 20.10
C ASP A 40 4.72 -7.40 19.87
N ILE A 41 3.80 -7.10 18.94
CA ILE A 41 2.71 -7.98 18.57
C ILE A 41 3.16 -8.89 17.42
N PRO A 42 3.18 -10.21 17.60
CA PRO A 42 3.59 -11.15 16.56
C PRO A 42 2.68 -11.04 15.33
N CYS A 43 3.27 -10.82 14.17
CA CYS A 43 2.53 -10.80 12.90
C CYS A 43 3.39 -11.35 11.76
N VAL A 44 2.71 -11.82 10.71
CA VAL A 44 3.30 -12.31 9.47
C VAL A 44 2.49 -11.77 8.30
N ILE A 45 3.14 -11.42 7.21
CA ILE A 45 2.48 -10.96 5.99
C ILE A 45 2.54 -12.07 4.93
N PHE A 46 1.39 -12.43 4.37
CA PHE A 46 1.26 -13.33 3.23
C PHE A 46 1.02 -12.50 1.97
N GLU A 47 1.91 -12.59 0.99
CA GLU A 47 1.84 -11.83 -0.25
C GLU A 47 1.75 -12.77 -1.46
N LYS A 48 0.81 -12.49 -2.37
CA LYS A 48 0.58 -13.30 -3.55
C LYS A 48 1.69 -13.22 -4.59
N SER A 49 2.34 -12.07 -4.69
CA SER A 49 3.40 -11.83 -5.67
C SER A 49 4.66 -12.62 -5.32
N GLU A 50 5.41 -13.04 -6.33
CA GLU A 50 6.71 -13.70 -6.16
C GLU A 50 7.76 -12.75 -5.57
N LYS A 51 7.65 -11.48 -5.89
CA LYS A 51 8.55 -10.42 -5.44
C LYS A 51 7.80 -9.10 -5.36
N ILE A 52 8.40 -8.19 -4.65
CA ILE A 52 7.91 -6.82 -4.60
C ILE A 52 8.11 -6.18 -5.97
N SER A 53 7.01 -5.79 -6.59
CA SER A 53 7.03 -5.03 -7.84
C SER A 53 6.06 -3.87 -7.71
N GLU A 54 6.61 -2.67 -7.55
CA GLU A 54 5.82 -1.44 -7.55
C GLU A 54 6.06 -0.69 -8.86
N TYR A 55 5.03 -0.59 -9.68
CA TYR A 55 5.05 0.22 -10.89
C TYR A 55 4.65 1.67 -10.57
N GLY A 56 5.44 2.58 -11.14
CA GLY A 56 5.50 3.98 -10.80
C GLY A 56 4.23 4.78 -11.07
N ALA A 57 3.36 4.89 -10.08
CA ALA A 57 2.39 5.97 -10.02
C ALA A 57 2.77 6.91 -8.88
N GLY A 58 2.44 8.19 -9.03
CA GLY A 58 2.49 9.14 -7.94
C GLY A 58 1.43 8.81 -6.88
N ILE A 59 1.70 9.20 -5.64
CA ILE A 59 0.76 9.15 -4.53
C ILE A 59 0.80 10.47 -3.77
N SER A 60 -0.34 10.89 -3.25
CA SER A 60 -0.46 12.03 -2.35
C SER A 60 -0.85 11.52 -0.96
N ILE A 61 -0.09 11.90 0.05
CA ILE A 61 -0.34 11.53 1.44
C ILE A 61 -0.87 12.76 2.18
N SER A 62 -2.09 12.62 2.67
CA SER A 62 -2.76 13.64 3.49
C SER A 62 -2.14 13.74 4.89
N PRO A 63 -2.42 14.81 5.66
CA PRO A 63 -1.96 14.94 7.04
C PRO A 63 -2.31 13.74 7.93
N ASN A 64 -3.44 13.08 7.69
CA ASN A 64 -3.83 11.87 8.43
C ASN A 64 -2.89 10.69 8.13
N GLY A 65 -2.51 10.51 6.87
CA GLY A 65 -1.53 9.49 6.48
C GLY A 65 -0.13 9.80 7.03
N LEU A 66 0.27 11.09 7.04
CA LEU A 66 1.55 11.51 7.63
C LEU A 66 1.62 11.19 9.13
N LYS A 67 0.54 11.36 9.88
CA LYS A 67 0.49 10.96 11.31
C LYS A 67 0.75 9.47 11.52
N VAL A 68 0.38 8.62 10.58
CA VAL A 68 0.74 7.19 10.65
C VAL A 68 2.24 7.02 10.46
N LEU A 69 2.83 7.71 9.48
CA LEU A 69 4.29 7.66 9.27
C LEU A 69 5.07 8.24 10.46
N GLU A 70 4.57 9.30 11.09
CA GLU A 70 5.14 9.86 12.32
C GLU A 70 5.14 8.85 13.46
N LYS A 71 4.04 8.11 13.67
CA LYS A 71 3.98 7.03 14.68
C LYS A 71 4.95 5.88 14.39
N LEU A 72 5.33 5.72 13.13
CA LEU A 72 6.31 4.72 12.69
C LEU A 72 7.76 5.26 12.67
N ASP A 73 7.98 6.54 12.96
CA ASP A 73 9.26 7.26 12.81
C ASP A 73 9.78 7.27 11.37
N LEU A 74 8.88 7.21 10.38
CA LEU A 74 9.19 7.13 8.96
C LEU A 74 8.89 8.43 8.19
N ASP A 75 8.26 9.42 8.81
CA ASP A 75 7.82 10.66 8.16
C ASP A 75 8.98 11.48 7.62
N LYS A 76 10.08 11.59 8.35
CA LYS A 76 11.28 12.31 7.93
C LYS A 76 11.88 11.66 6.68
N ARG A 77 12.12 10.35 6.77
CA ARG A 77 12.66 9.58 5.65
C ARG A 77 11.77 9.65 4.40
N PHE A 78 10.45 9.62 4.58
CA PHE A 78 9.52 9.76 3.47
C PHE A 78 9.58 11.17 2.86
N LYS A 79 9.64 12.23 3.68
CA LYS A 79 9.76 13.62 3.21
C LYS A 79 11.07 13.90 2.45
N GLU A 80 12.15 13.16 2.74
CA GLU A 80 13.43 13.28 2.03
C GLU A 80 13.33 12.90 0.54
N VAL A 81 12.50 11.90 0.22
CA VAL A 81 12.30 11.37 -1.14
C VAL A 81 10.97 11.81 -1.77
N SER A 82 10.41 12.90 -1.28
CA SER A 82 9.07 13.38 -1.62
C SER A 82 9.08 14.87 -1.92
N SER A 83 8.05 15.35 -2.60
CA SER A 83 7.77 16.78 -2.74
C SER A 83 6.71 17.22 -1.73
N GLN A 84 6.74 18.51 -1.38
CA GLN A 84 5.78 19.15 -0.47
C GLN A 84 5.20 20.38 -1.15
N PRO A 85 4.27 20.21 -2.11
CA PRO A 85 3.62 21.31 -2.78
C PRO A 85 2.82 22.16 -1.79
N GLU A 86 3.00 23.47 -1.85
CA GLU A 86 2.31 24.40 -0.95
C GLU A 86 0.89 24.71 -1.41
N TYR A 87 0.63 24.58 -2.71
CA TYR A 87 -0.63 25.00 -3.32
C TYR A 87 -1.18 23.93 -4.25
N THR A 88 -2.51 23.87 -4.27
CA THR A 88 -3.30 23.19 -5.31
C THR A 88 -4.04 24.25 -6.12
N VAL A 89 -3.86 24.19 -7.44
CA VAL A 89 -4.44 25.15 -8.40
C VAL A 89 -5.47 24.43 -9.26
N PHE A 90 -6.65 25.02 -9.37
CA PHE A 90 -7.71 24.52 -10.24
C PHE A 90 -7.84 25.41 -11.47
N HIS A 91 -7.84 24.79 -12.63
CA HIS A 91 -7.93 25.45 -13.94
C HIS A 91 -9.19 24.98 -14.68
N SER A 92 -9.82 25.87 -15.43
CA SER A 92 -10.84 25.53 -16.43
C SER A 92 -10.75 26.53 -17.58
N ASN A 93 -10.79 26.01 -18.83
CA ASN A 93 -10.66 26.81 -20.05
C ASN A 93 -9.44 27.77 -19.99
N ASP A 94 -8.28 27.24 -19.61
CA ASP A 94 -7.00 27.95 -19.46
C ASP A 94 -6.99 29.10 -18.45
N LYS A 95 -8.01 29.20 -17.60
CA LYS A 95 -8.09 30.19 -16.53
C LYS A 95 -7.96 29.52 -15.16
N ILE A 96 -7.25 30.15 -14.25
CA ILE A 96 -7.25 29.77 -12.84
C ILE A 96 -8.61 30.10 -12.24
N ILE A 97 -9.28 29.07 -11.72
CA ILE A 97 -10.54 29.22 -10.96
C ILE A 97 -10.22 29.60 -9.52
N THR A 98 -9.29 28.86 -8.91
CA THR A 98 -8.90 29.07 -7.52
C THR A 98 -7.53 28.43 -7.23
N GLU A 99 -6.89 28.97 -6.23
CA GLU A 99 -5.66 28.42 -5.64
C GLU A 99 -5.89 28.27 -4.14
N ILE A 100 -5.61 27.09 -3.60
CA ILE A 100 -5.77 26.79 -2.18
C ILE A 100 -4.45 26.25 -1.62
N SER A 101 -4.11 26.60 -0.40
CA SER A 101 -2.96 26.00 0.30
C SER A 101 -3.24 24.54 0.59
N THR A 102 -2.19 23.73 0.57
CA THR A 102 -2.27 22.30 0.85
C THR A 102 -1.15 21.82 1.76
N ASN A 103 -1.43 20.81 2.57
CA ASN A 103 -0.48 20.21 3.52
C ASN A 103 -0.21 18.75 3.16
N VAL A 104 -0.32 18.38 1.89
CA VAL A 104 -0.05 17.01 1.45
C VAL A 104 1.43 16.85 1.09
N VAL A 105 1.89 15.62 1.19
CA VAL A 105 3.20 15.21 0.67
C VAL A 105 2.98 14.30 -0.52
N THR A 106 3.62 14.60 -1.65
CA THR A 106 3.50 13.83 -2.88
C THR A 106 4.79 13.10 -3.19
N SER A 107 4.70 11.85 -3.60
CA SER A 107 5.87 11.02 -3.89
C SER A 107 5.54 9.95 -4.93
N LEU A 108 6.56 9.22 -5.36
CA LEU A 108 6.33 7.95 -6.05
C LEU A 108 5.79 6.93 -5.05
N ARG A 109 4.75 6.18 -5.44
CA ARG A 109 4.16 5.13 -4.61
C ARG A 109 5.19 4.08 -4.20
N LYS A 110 6.14 3.76 -5.09
CA LYS A 110 7.25 2.86 -4.80
C LYS A 110 8.12 3.32 -3.63
N ASN A 111 8.35 4.63 -3.47
CA ASN A 111 9.17 5.14 -2.36
C ASN A 111 8.52 4.85 -1.01
N LEU A 112 7.22 5.14 -0.88
CA LEU A 112 6.47 4.83 0.33
C LEU A 112 6.48 3.32 0.63
N HIS A 113 6.24 2.51 -0.41
CA HIS A 113 6.21 1.06 -0.28
C HIS A 113 7.57 0.50 0.17
N THR A 114 8.66 0.96 -0.46
CA THR A 114 10.03 0.56 -0.11
C THR A 114 10.37 0.92 1.35
N ILE A 115 10.04 2.14 1.78
CA ILE A 115 10.28 2.60 3.15
C ILE A 115 9.54 1.72 4.16
N LEU A 116 8.27 1.39 3.88
CA LEU A 116 7.48 0.54 4.77
C LEU A 116 8.01 -0.90 4.85
N ILE A 117 8.46 -1.47 3.71
CA ILE A 117 9.04 -2.81 3.69
C ILE A 117 10.36 -2.86 4.45
N GLU A 118 11.27 -1.95 4.15
CA GLU A 118 12.58 -1.92 4.81
C GLU A 118 12.42 -1.73 6.32
N SER A 119 11.50 -0.89 6.75
CA SER A 119 11.17 -0.73 8.17
C SER A 119 10.61 -2.01 8.79
N TYR A 120 9.67 -2.69 8.10
CA TYR A 120 9.08 -3.92 8.60
C TYR A 120 10.13 -5.04 8.76
N LEU A 121 11.01 -5.18 7.78
CA LEU A 121 12.10 -6.17 7.82
C LEU A 121 13.15 -5.82 8.88
N ALA A 122 13.45 -4.54 9.09
CA ALA A 122 14.35 -4.09 10.15
C ALA A 122 13.82 -4.36 11.57
N LEU A 123 12.50 -4.55 11.71
CA LEU A 123 11.83 -4.98 12.93
C LEU A 123 11.67 -6.51 13.02
N ASP A 124 12.46 -7.29 12.29
CA ASP A 124 12.35 -8.74 12.18
C ASP A 124 10.96 -9.20 11.70
N GLY A 125 10.33 -8.40 10.82
CA GLY A 125 9.08 -8.75 10.17
C GLY A 125 9.27 -9.85 9.12
N GLU A 126 8.32 -10.77 8.99
CA GLU A 126 8.35 -11.87 8.04
C GLU A 126 7.31 -11.67 6.93
N ILE A 127 7.75 -11.72 5.67
CA ILE A 127 6.86 -11.68 4.49
C ILE A 127 7.01 -13.00 3.73
N LEU A 128 5.91 -13.71 3.56
CA LEU A 128 5.85 -14.95 2.78
C LEU A 128 5.30 -14.63 1.38
N PHE A 129 6.19 -14.60 0.41
CA PHE A 129 5.85 -14.42 -0.99
C PHE A 129 5.26 -15.69 -1.62
N ASN A 130 4.62 -15.60 -2.78
CA ASN A 130 3.92 -16.70 -3.46
C ASN A 130 2.81 -17.33 -2.59
N HIS A 131 2.20 -16.56 -1.69
CA HIS A 131 1.11 -17.00 -0.83
C HIS A 131 -0.17 -16.24 -1.17
N GLU A 132 -0.74 -16.52 -2.36
CA GLU A 132 -2.03 -15.97 -2.74
C GLU A 132 -3.14 -16.70 -1.98
N LEU A 133 -3.87 -15.96 -1.14
CA LEU A 133 -5.03 -16.50 -0.44
C LEU A 133 -6.13 -16.84 -1.47
N VAL A 134 -6.57 -18.10 -1.47
CA VAL A 134 -7.64 -18.59 -2.35
C VAL A 134 -8.91 -18.95 -1.58
N ASP A 135 -8.76 -19.36 -0.33
CA ASP A 135 -9.89 -19.71 0.53
C ASP A 135 -9.55 -19.52 2.02
N LEU A 136 -10.58 -19.38 2.83
CA LEU A 136 -10.47 -19.41 4.28
C LEU A 136 -11.67 -20.13 4.89
N ASP A 137 -11.39 -21.00 5.84
CA ASP A 137 -12.38 -21.67 6.68
C ASP A 137 -12.41 -21.03 8.06
N LEU A 138 -13.52 -20.35 8.37
CA LEU A 138 -13.71 -19.68 9.67
C LEU A 138 -13.92 -20.65 10.81
N LYS A 139 -14.50 -21.81 10.54
CA LYS A 139 -14.78 -22.82 11.56
C LYS A 139 -13.50 -23.54 12.00
N ASP A 140 -12.72 -23.96 11.01
CA ASP A 140 -11.48 -24.68 11.25
C ASP A 140 -10.27 -23.71 11.40
N LYS A 141 -10.51 -22.39 11.31
CA LYS A 141 -9.48 -21.34 11.41
C LYS A 141 -8.28 -21.61 10.50
N THR A 142 -8.57 -22.00 9.27
CA THR A 142 -7.55 -22.39 8.28
C THR A 142 -7.64 -21.49 7.05
N ILE A 143 -6.48 -21.00 6.61
CA ILE A 143 -6.32 -20.30 5.34
C ILE A 143 -5.63 -21.21 4.32
N TYR A 144 -6.06 -21.08 3.06
CA TYR A 144 -5.57 -21.88 1.93
C TYR A 144 -4.95 -20.97 0.88
N PHE A 145 -3.77 -21.36 0.40
CA PHE A 145 -3.04 -20.62 -0.62
C PHE A 145 -3.01 -21.35 -1.96
N SER A 146 -2.83 -20.60 -3.05
CA SER A 146 -2.78 -21.13 -4.42
C SER A 146 -1.62 -22.12 -4.67
N ASN A 147 -0.57 -22.06 -3.87
CA ASN A 147 0.57 -22.97 -3.89
C ASN A 147 0.33 -24.30 -3.14
N ASN A 148 -0.92 -24.64 -2.81
CA ASN A 148 -1.35 -25.80 -2.03
C ASN A 148 -0.86 -25.84 -0.57
N ILE A 149 -0.31 -24.75 -0.07
CA ILE A 149 0.01 -24.60 1.34
C ILE A 149 -1.27 -24.17 2.10
N LYS A 150 -1.38 -24.61 3.34
CA LYS A 150 -2.41 -24.17 4.29
C LYS A 150 -1.78 -23.79 5.61
N SER A 151 -2.40 -22.88 6.34
CA SER A 151 -1.97 -22.46 7.66
C SER A 151 -3.14 -22.31 8.60
N ASN A 152 -2.95 -22.73 9.85
CA ASN A 152 -3.89 -22.42 10.92
C ASN A 152 -3.63 -20.99 11.40
N VAL A 153 -4.71 -20.24 11.63
CA VAL A 153 -4.66 -18.83 12.03
C VAL A 153 -5.76 -18.52 13.02
N ASN A 154 -5.44 -17.77 14.08
CA ASN A 154 -6.43 -17.29 15.02
C ASN A 154 -6.93 -15.88 14.69
N HIS A 155 -6.07 -15.07 14.06
CA HIS A 155 -6.38 -13.68 13.73
C HIS A 155 -5.96 -13.37 12.29
N ILE A 156 -6.87 -12.76 11.53
CA ILE A 156 -6.62 -12.35 10.15
C ILE A 156 -6.85 -10.85 10.03
N ALA A 157 -5.89 -10.16 9.40
CA ALA A 157 -6.05 -8.79 8.96
C ALA A 157 -6.16 -8.77 7.43
N ALA A 158 -7.34 -8.45 6.91
CA ALA A 158 -7.63 -8.41 5.48
C ALA A 158 -7.06 -7.14 4.85
N CYS A 159 -5.92 -7.26 4.18
CA CYS A 159 -5.26 -6.21 3.41
C CYS A 159 -5.09 -6.59 1.93
N ASP A 160 -5.93 -7.51 1.44
CA ASP A 160 -5.88 -8.15 0.12
C ASP A 160 -6.55 -7.33 -1.00
N GLY A 161 -6.89 -6.06 -0.73
CA GLY A 161 -7.25 -5.05 -1.70
C GLY A 161 -8.65 -5.21 -2.30
N ILE A 162 -8.88 -4.57 -3.45
CA ILE A 162 -10.22 -4.44 -4.06
C ILE A 162 -10.85 -5.78 -4.47
N ARG A 163 -10.05 -6.82 -4.72
CA ARG A 163 -10.52 -8.17 -5.07
C ARG A 163 -10.47 -9.13 -3.88
N SER A 164 -10.60 -8.60 -2.68
CA SER A 164 -10.46 -9.31 -1.41
C SER A 164 -11.22 -10.62 -1.37
N ILE A 165 -10.51 -11.70 -1.09
CA ILE A 165 -11.08 -13.02 -0.78
C ILE A 165 -11.62 -13.00 0.65
N CYS A 166 -10.91 -12.34 1.56
CA CYS A 166 -11.35 -12.16 2.95
C CYS A 166 -12.73 -11.51 3.00
N GLN A 167 -12.94 -10.42 2.25
CA GLN A 167 -14.24 -9.75 2.20
C GLN A 167 -15.36 -10.70 1.76
N LYS A 168 -15.12 -11.47 0.69
CA LYS A 168 -16.12 -12.42 0.14
C LYS A 168 -16.50 -13.52 1.13
N LYS A 169 -15.56 -13.93 1.98
CA LYS A 169 -15.75 -15.01 2.95
C LYS A 169 -16.28 -14.54 4.29
N LEU A 170 -15.88 -13.34 4.73
CA LEU A 170 -16.30 -12.77 6.01
C LEU A 170 -17.69 -12.12 5.95
N PHE A 171 -18.06 -11.59 4.79
CA PHE A 171 -19.34 -10.91 4.63
C PHE A 171 -20.24 -11.66 3.64
N THR A 172 -21.49 -11.86 4.03
CA THR A 172 -22.50 -12.54 3.20
C THR A 172 -22.93 -11.74 1.96
N SER A 173 -22.49 -10.48 1.87
CA SER A 173 -22.78 -9.66 0.69
C SER A 173 -21.93 -10.13 -0.50
N ASN A 174 -22.57 -10.58 -1.55
CA ASN A 174 -21.95 -10.87 -2.86
C ASN A 174 -21.50 -9.59 -3.60
N SER A 175 -21.08 -8.54 -2.89
CA SER A 175 -20.64 -7.31 -3.49
C SER A 175 -19.33 -7.55 -4.27
N LYS A 176 -19.44 -7.54 -5.57
CA LYS A 176 -18.28 -7.52 -6.47
C LYS A 176 -17.88 -6.06 -6.69
N PRO A 177 -16.59 -5.77 -6.90
CA PRO A 177 -16.19 -4.45 -7.35
C PRO A 177 -16.92 -4.09 -8.64
N GLU A 178 -17.61 -2.94 -8.65
CA GLU A 178 -18.31 -2.43 -9.82
C GLU A 178 -17.46 -1.38 -10.53
N TYR A 179 -17.46 -1.43 -11.84
CA TYR A 179 -16.79 -0.42 -12.65
C TYR A 179 -17.53 0.91 -12.53
N SER A 180 -16.83 1.94 -12.05
CA SER A 180 -17.40 3.27 -11.80
C SER A 180 -17.71 4.09 -13.06
N GLY A 181 -17.35 3.59 -14.24
CA GLY A 181 -17.45 4.33 -15.50
C GLY A 181 -16.23 5.21 -15.81
N TYR A 182 -15.22 5.24 -14.93
CA TYR A 182 -14.03 6.07 -15.11
C TYR A 182 -12.79 5.22 -15.33
N SER A 183 -11.93 5.66 -16.25
CA SER A 183 -10.58 5.11 -16.46
C SER A 183 -9.55 6.19 -16.17
N VAL A 184 -8.43 5.78 -15.58
CA VAL A 184 -7.33 6.68 -15.22
C VAL A 184 -6.06 6.24 -15.95
N TRP A 185 -5.48 7.17 -16.70
CA TRP A 185 -4.16 7.02 -17.30
C TRP A 185 -3.14 7.76 -16.45
N ARG A 186 -2.01 7.13 -16.20
CA ARG A 186 -0.95 7.71 -15.36
C ARG A 186 0.39 7.58 -16.04
N THR A 187 1.18 8.64 -15.96
CA THR A 187 2.57 8.67 -16.45
C THR A 187 3.44 9.49 -15.50
N ILE A 188 4.74 9.34 -15.64
CA ILE A 188 5.76 10.14 -14.97
C ILE A 188 6.57 10.78 -16.08
N MET A 189 6.83 12.08 -15.93
CA MET A 189 7.60 12.86 -16.90
C MET A 189 8.46 13.89 -16.17
N PRO A 190 9.60 14.29 -16.70
CA PRO A 190 10.36 15.42 -16.19
C PRO A 190 9.52 16.69 -16.21
N SER A 191 9.59 17.48 -15.14
CA SER A 191 8.86 18.74 -15.01
C SER A 191 9.48 19.60 -13.92
N ASP A 192 9.45 20.91 -14.07
CA ASP A 192 9.81 21.92 -13.07
C ASP A 192 8.62 22.36 -12.19
N GLN A 193 7.52 21.66 -12.30
CA GLN A 193 6.28 21.97 -11.61
C GLN A 193 6.42 21.81 -10.10
N LYS A 194 5.98 22.82 -9.34
CA LYS A 194 6.05 22.86 -7.86
C LYS A 194 4.69 22.80 -7.17
N LYS A 195 3.60 22.94 -7.93
CA LYS A 195 2.23 22.95 -7.41
C LYS A 195 1.48 21.71 -7.87
N ILE A 196 0.40 21.38 -7.20
CA ILE A 196 -0.59 20.43 -7.71
C ILE A 196 -1.53 21.20 -8.64
N ASN A 197 -1.71 20.73 -9.87
CA ASN A 197 -2.63 21.35 -10.82
C ASN A 197 -3.73 20.38 -11.22
N PHE A 198 -4.98 20.87 -11.15
CA PHE A 198 -6.17 20.22 -11.65
C PHE A 198 -6.67 20.99 -12.87
N HIS A 199 -6.60 20.41 -14.05
CA HIS A 199 -7.21 20.95 -15.26
C HIS A 199 -8.55 20.26 -15.48
N LEU A 200 -9.63 21.01 -15.30
CA LEU A 200 -11.00 20.52 -15.34
C LEU A 200 -11.61 20.72 -16.73
N GLY A 201 -11.97 19.62 -17.38
CA GLY A 201 -12.77 19.60 -18.60
C GLY A 201 -14.20 19.12 -18.34
N SER A 202 -15.05 19.07 -19.36
CA SER A 202 -16.46 18.71 -19.24
C SER A 202 -16.66 17.23 -18.86
N ASN A 203 -15.81 16.32 -19.35
CA ASN A 203 -15.93 14.89 -19.13
C ASN A 203 -14.61 14.22 -18.66
N PHE A 204 -13.60 15.01 -18.42
CA PHE A 204 -12.29 14.53 -17.94
C PHE A 204 -11.60 15.62 -17.12
N HIS A 205 -10.61 15.20 -16.37
CA HIS A 205 -9.67 16.12 -15.74
C HIS A 205 -8.25 15.57 -15.83
N VAL A 206 -7.27 16.44 -15.86
CA VAL A 206 -5.86 16.11 -15.77
C VAL A 206 -5.33 16.63 -14.45
N VAL A 207 -4.68 15.75 -13.70
CA VAL A 207 -4.02 16.12 -12.45
C VAL A 207 -2.53 15.90 -12.61
N SER A 208 -1.75 16.94 -12.35
CA SER A 208 -0.30 16.87 -12.33
C SER A 208 0.25 17.38 -11.01
N TYR A 209 1.29 16.75 -10.52
CA TYR A 209 1.96 17.13 -9.27
C TYR A 209 3.40 16.62 -9.23
N PRO A 210 4.30 17.34 -8.55
CA PRO A 210 5.67 16.88 -8.37
C PRO A 210 5.70 15.63 -7.48
N VAL A 211 6.64 14.71 -7.72
CA VAL A 211 6.76 13.46 -6.94
C VAL A 211 8.12 13.30 -6.25
N ASP A 212 9.03 14.24 -6.49
CA ASP A 212 10.32 14.36 -5.84
C ASP A 212 10.70 15.84 -5.67
N LYS A 213 11.90 16.10 -5.17
CA LYS A 213 12.40 17.47 -4.95
C LYS A 213 13.08 18.09 -6.16
N ASN A 214 13.35 17.30 -7.19
CA ASN A 214 14.13 17.71 -8.38
C ASN A 214 13.24 17.95 -9.58
#